data_8a6b74cc82ab1cf6b70791525a52aadd
#
_entry.id   8a6b74cc82ab1cf6b70791525a52aadd
#
_cell.length_a   1.000
_cell.length_b   1.000
_cell.length_c   1.000
_cell.angle_alpha   90.00
_cell.angle_beta   90.00
_cell.angle_gamma   90.00
#
_symmetry.space_group_name_H-M   'P 1'
#
loop_
_entity.id
_entity.type
_entity.pdbx_description
1 polymer ?
#
loop_
_entity_poly.entity_id
_entity_poly.type
_entity_poly.pdbx_seq_one_letter_code
_entity_poly.pdbx_strand_id
1 'polypeptide(L)'
;RAHLHSAGVFRCSITRLSFEVKSAVTITYRYATWTRHLSKADQDMWVPAGPLFHIEVQPEVVQAVHLPHFICLAGHVNTSLCAIAHFKSGKMTLERPTRLMTFSAVLEKPSFSLLGVLWRKLRSTLNSFPMHSLVLIFQQLSAANTTLHLYLIPDDNSVKQAVEKQEMNWNSKLIPKPPPFNPLFFGSNYQVTSTSSVVITPVPYLPFCYKGPKEQQLFVEIYIRNMAEEIELLMTDIPNDTVVWKASLRSGDITLPAHVSKILSGAAFMKKHKTELCSRIRQLSTILLHLRDANIINSDEEEEVQCQGTNKKRNRVLLELAEKKGLKAQEQLYHILQMKDPFLIADLE
;
A
#
# COMPACT_ATOMS: atom_id res chain seq x y z
N ARG A 1 17.48 15.79 14.57
CA ARG A 1 17.99 16.66 15.64
C ARG A 1 16.84 17.45 16.20
N ALA A 2 16.70 17.49 17.53
CA ALA A 2 15.71 18.28 18.25
C ALA A 2 16.39 19.24 19.21
N HIS A 3 15.92 20.47 19.25
CA HIS A 3 16.33 21.50 20.20
C HIS A 3 15.18 21.75 21.18
N LEU A 4 15.41 21.48 22.45
CA LEU A 4 14.47 21.70 23.53
C LEU A 4 14.93 22.92 24.31
N HIS A 5 14.06 23.91 24.45
CA HIS A 5 14.42 25.20 25.06
C HIS A 5 14.21 25.25 26.56
N SER A 6 13.50 24.25 27.13
CA SER A 6 13.19 24.15 28.56
C SER A 6 13.02 22.72 29.03
N ALA A 7 12.88 22.52 30.35
CA ALA A 7 12.45 21.28 30.94
C ALA A 7 11.06 20.87 30.41
N GLY A 8 10.80 19.58 30.31
CA GLY A 8 9.51 19.05 29.89
C GLY A 8 9.61 17.72 29.11
N VAL A 9 8.47 17.35 28.49
CA VAL A 9 8.37 16.14 27.67
C VAL A 9 8.36 16.52 26.19
N PHE A 10 9.29 15.97 25.45
CA PHE A 10 9.34 16.08 23.98
C PHE A 10 8.94 14.75 23.35
N ARG A 11 8.08 14.80 22.34
CA ARG A 11 7.70 13.64 21.53
C ARG A 11 7.90 13.95 20.04
N CYS A 12 8.69 13.12 19.38
CA CYS A 12 8.85 13.19 17.92
C CYS A 12 7.64 12.56 17.23
N SER A 13 6.93 13.32 16.41
CA SER A 13 5.77 12.82 15.66
C SER A 13 6.15 11.77 14.60
N ILE A 14 7.38 11.86 14.06
CA ILE A 14 7.86 10.98 12.99
C ILE A 14 8.32 9.64 13.55
N THR A 15 9.20 9.68 14.58
CA THR A 15 9.84 8.47 15.12
C THR A 15 9.11 7.87 16.31
N ARG A 16 8.13 8.60 16.89
CA ARG A 16 7.45 8.30 18.15
C ARG A 16 8.38 8.24 19.38
N LEU A 17 9.68 8.54 19.19
CA LEU A 17 10.65 8.62 20.29
C LEU A 17 10.29 9.80 21.19
N SER A 18 10.33 9.63 22.52
CA SER A 18 10.06 10.71 23.47
C SER A 18 11.15 10.80 24.53
N PHE A 19 11.35 12.00 25.02
CA PHE A 19 12.34 12.31 26.06
C PHE A 19 11.70 13.17 27.15
N GLU A 20 11.97 12.86 28.41
CA GLU A 20 11.71 13.72 29.57
C GLU A 20 13.01 14.40 29.97
N VAL A 21 13.06 15.73 29.93
CA VAL A 21 14.30 16.49 30.17
C VAL A 21 14.14 17.51 31.30
N LYS A 22 15.24 17.73 32.05
CA LYS A 22 15.29 18.66 33.21
C LYS A 22 15.54 20.11 32.82
N SER A 23 16.19 20.33 31.70
CA SER A 23 16.59 21.66 31.22
C SER A 23 16.71 21.66 29.71
N ALA A 24 17.00 22.81 29.14
CA ALA A 24 17.28 22.97 27.72
C ALA A 24 18.40 22.02 27.26
N VAL A 25 18.18 21.35 26.10
CA VAL A 25 19.13 20.37 25.57
C VAL A 25 18.92 20.17 24.08
N THR A 26 19.99 19.86 23.39
CA THR A 26 19.95 19.37 22.00
C THR A 26 20.13 17.87 21.99
N ILE A 27 19.19 17.15 21.37
CA ILE A 27 19.22 15.70 21.20
C ILE A 27 19.37 15.38 19.73
N THR A 28 20.39 14.58 19.39
CA THR A 28 20.55 14.02 18.04
C THR A 28 20.18 12.55 18.07
N TYR A 29 19.31 12.12 17.18
CA TYR A 29 18.91 10.71 17.07
C TYR A 29 18.65 10.32 15.62
N ARG A 30 18.87 9.04 15.32
CA ARG A 30 18.64 8.45 13.99
C ARG A 30 18.30 6.97 14.12
N TYR A 31 17.63 6.43 13.14
CA TYR A 31 17.41 4.99 13.06
C TYR A 31 18.72 4.24 12.79
N ALA A 32 18.88 3.11 13.44
CA ALA A 32 19.93 2.14 13.21
C ALA A 32 19.34 0.79 12.76
N THR A 33 20.19 -0.16 12.38
CA THR A 33 19.75 -1.44 11.82
C THR A 33 20.11 -2.58 12.76
N TRP A 34 19.13 -3.34 13.21
CA TRP A 34 19.30 -4.46 14.14
C TRP A 34 20.27 -5.53 13.64
N THR A 35 20.21 -5.89 12.36
CA THR A 35 21.04 -6.93 11.74
C THR A 35 22.55 -6.68 11.81
N ARG A 36 22.94 -5.43 12.06
CA ARG A 36 24.36 -5.07 12.26
C ARG A 36 24.84 -5.25 13.69
N HIS A 37 23.93 -5.40 14.64
CA HIS A 37 24.24 -5.35 16.06
C HIS A 37 23.83 -6.62 16.80
N LEU A 38 22.80 -7.34 16.35
CA LEU A 38 22.39 -8.62 16.91
C LEU A 38 23.22 -9.76 16.31
N SER A 39 23.90 -10.53 17.14
CA SER A 39 24.53 -11.79 16.73
C SER A 39 23.49 -12.84 16.36
N LYS A 40 23.91 -13.93 15.67
CA LYS A 40 22.99 -15.05 15.38
C LYS A 40 22.41 -15.67 16.65
N ALA A 41 23.22 -15.82 17.68
CA ALA A 41 22.78 -16.34 18.98
C ALA A 41 21.72 -15.41 19.62
N ASP A 42 21.91 -14.09 19.52
CA ASP A 42 20.92 -13.15 20.03
C ASP A 42 19.62 -13.22 19.21
N GLN A 43 19.70 -13.35 17.89
CA GLN A 43 18.53 -13.50 17.00
C GLN A 43 17.75 -14.80 17.27
N ASP A 44 18.38 -15.85 17.78
CA ASP A 44 17.69 -17.08 18.18
C ASP A 44 16.85 -16.89 19.45
N MET A 45 17.26 -15.98 20.34
CA MET A 45 16.58 -15.72 21.62
C MET A 45 15.67 -14.50 21.60
N TRP A 46 15.94 -13.51 20.76
CA TRP A 46 15.29 -12.21 20.78
C TRP A 46 14.75 -11.81 19.42
N VAL A 47 13.65 -11.08 19.45
CA VAL A 47 13.03 -10.47 18.27
C VAL A 47 12.98 -8.96 18.47
N PRO A 48 13.36 -8.14 17.49
CA PRO A 48 13.07 -6.72 17.53
C PRO A 48 11.58 -6.45 17.75
N ALA A 49 11.27 -5.64 18.73
CA ALA A 49 9.91 -5.26 19.10
C ALA A 49 9.65 -3.76 18.87
N GLY A 50 10.61 -3.06 18.32
CA GLY A 50 10.60 -1.66 17.97
C GLY A 50 11.81 -1.26 17.14
N PRO A 51 11.87 -0.01 16.66
CA PRO A 51 13.04 0.52 15.97
C PRO A 51 14.27 0.56 16.86
N LEU A 52 15.45 0.40 16.26
CA LEU A 52 16.72 0.66 16.93
C LEU A 52 17.13 2.11 16.67
N PHE A 53 17.50 2.84 17.74
CA PHE A 53 17.92 4.23 17.66
C PHE A 53 19.39 4.41 18.09
N HIS A 54 20.11 5.18 17.33
CA HIS A 54 21.35 5.79 17.79
C HIS A 54 21.00 7.16 18.36
N ILE A 55 21.31 7.39 19.65
CA ILE A 55 20.94 8.60 20.38
C ILE A 55 22.21 9.22 20.97
N GLU A 56 22.39 10.52 20.73
CA GLU A 56 23.51 11.34 21.22
C GLU A 56 22.93 12.54 21.97
N VAL A 57 23.19 12.61 23.26
CA VAL A 57 22.75 13.68 24.15
C VAL A 57 23.57 13.68 25.44
N GLN A 58 23.57 14.78 26.16
CA GLN A 58 24.11 14.86 27.53
C GLN A 58 23.22 14.04 28.47
N PRO A 59 23.72 12.92 29.04
CA PRO A 59 22.85 11.98 29.79
C PRO A 59 22.21 12.59 31.04
N GLU A 60 22.92 13.44 31.74
CA GLU A 60 22.47 14.03 33.04
C GLU A 60 21.24 14.94 32.90
N VAL A 61 20.99 15.46 31.72
CA VAL A 61 19.86 16.35 31.43
C VAL A 61 18.58 15.57 31.14
N VAL A 62 18.69 14.32 30.69
CA VAL A 62 17.55 13.47 30.37
C VAL A 62 17.15 12.61 31.54
N GLN A 63 15.89 12.76 31.99
CA GLN A 63 15.32 11.97 33.07
C GLN A 63 14.88 10.59 32.61
N ALA A 64 14.22 10.54 31.45
CA ALA A 64 13.72 9.30 30.86
C ALA A 64 13.70 9.36 29.34
N VAL A 65 13.86 8.20 28.72
CA VAL A 65 13.63 7.97 27.28
C VAL A 65 12.48 6.98 27.11
N HIS A 66 11.56 7.29 26.21
CA HIS A 66 10.46 6.42 25.82
C HIS A 66 10.77 5.85 24.43
N LEU A 67 11.12 4.58 24.38
CA LEU A 67 11.42 3.87 23.15
C LEU A 67 10.13 3.28 22.58
N PRO A 68 9.74 3.62 21.35
CA PRO A 68 8.54 3.08 20.75
C PRO A 68 8.63 1.58 20.52
N HIS A 69 7.54 0.87 20.71
CA HIS A 69 7.39 -0.54 20.38
C HIS A 69 6.04 -0.81 19.70
N PHE A 70 5.96 -1.93 19.00
CA PHE A 70 4.75 -2.41 18.34
C PHE A 70 4.13 -3.65 19.01
N ILE A 71 4.52 -3.95 20.24
CA ILE A 71 3.90 -5.03 21.05
C ILE A 71 2.48 -4.63 21.38
N CYS A 72 1.51 -5.51 21.14
CA CYS A 72 0.17 -5.33 21.66
C CYS A 72 0.08 -5.85 23.09
N LEU A 73 -0.12 -4.96 24.05
CA LEU A 73 -0.21 -5.29 25.48
C LEU A 73 -1.65 -5.60 25.92
N ALA A 74 -2.59 -5.73 24.99
CA ALA A 74 -3.95 -6.15 25.30
C ALA A 74 -3.98 -7.63 25.73
N GLY A 75 -4.78 -7.96 26.75
CA GLY A 75 -4.88 -9.33 27.26
C GLY A 75 -3.73 -9.76 28.18
N HIS A 76 -3.58 -11.07 28.35
CA HIS A 76 -2.58 -11.67 29.26
C HIS A 76 -1.19 -11.79 28.61
N VAL A 77 -0.56 -10.67 28.30
CA VAL A 77 0.79 -10.65 27.73
C VAL A 77 1.84 -10.66 28.83
N ASN A 78 2.78 -11.60 28.74
CA ASN A 78 3.88 -11.66 29.72
C ASN A 78 4.92 -10.57 29.47
N THR A 79 4.76 -9.44 30.12
CA THR A 79 5.63 -8.26 29.99
C THR A 79 7.08 -8.49 30.44
N SER A 80 7.35 -9.56 31.21
CA SER A 80 8.73 -9.93 31.60
C SER A 80 9.61 -10.37 30.42
N LEU A 81 9.00 -10.65 29.28
CA LEU A 81 9.68 -10.98 28.02
C LEU A 81 10.19 -9.73 27.27
N CYS A 82 9.76 -8.53 27.67
CA CYS A 82 10.23 -7.29 27.10
C CYS A 82 11.53 -6.83 27.74
N ALA A 83 12.51 -6.47 26.92
CA ALA A 83 13.79 -5.91 27.35
C ALA A 83 14.19 -4.74 26.44
N ILE A 84 14.97 -3.82 26.99
CA ILE A 84 15.66 -2.78 26.24
C ILE A 84 17.09 -3.26 25.98
N ALA A 85 17.43 -3.39 24.69
CA ALA A 85 18.81 -3.63 24.29
C ALA A 85 19.56 -2.31 24.24
N HIS A 86 20.73 -2.31 24.85
CA HIS A 86 21.68 -1.20 24.83
C HIS A 86 23.02 -1.71 24.29
N PHE A 87 23.47 -1.18 23.14
CA PHE A 87 24.74 -1.53 22.54
C PHE A 87 25.77 -0.44 22.84
N LYS A 88 26.77 -0.78 23.61
CA LYS A 88 27.88 0.11 23.97
C LYS A 88 29.19 -0.59 23.70
N SER A 89 30.12 0.04 22.99
CA SER A 89 31.44 -0.51 22.67
C SER A 89 31.38 -1.92 22.08
N GLY A 90 30.41 -2.20 21.21
CA GLY A 90 30.26 -3.50 20.55
C GLY A 90 29.63 -4.62 21.42
N LYS A 91 29.28 -4.33 22.68
CA LYS A 91 28.62 -5.29 23.58
C LYS A 91 27.13 -4.90 23.73
N MET A 92 26.27 -5.92 23.72
CA MET A 92 24.84 -5.76 24.04
C MET A 92 24.64 -6.02 25.54
N THR A 93 23.96 -5.10 26.21
CA THR A 93 23.39 -5.28 27.54
C THR A 93 21.88 -5.21 27.44
N LEU A 94 21.21 -5.94 28.32
CA LEU A 94 19.75 -5.98 28.37
C LEU A 94 19.30 -5.34 29.69
N GLU A 95 18.44 -4.34 29.56
CA GLU A 95 17.85 -3.61 30.67
C GLU A 95 16.35 -3.86 30.71
N ARG A 96 15.78 -3.97 31.92
CA ARG A 96 14.32 -4.02 32.05
C ARG A 96 13.77 -2.62 31.89
N PRO A 97 12.66 -2.44 31.12
CA PRO A 97 11.95 -1.16 31.13
C PRO A 97 11.54 -0.80 32.57
N THR A 98 11.76 0.44 32.97
CA THR A 98 11.25 0.93 34.27
C THR A 98 9.72 1.02 34.27
N ARG A 99 9.15 1.35 33.12
CA ARG A 99 7.71 1.32 32.84
C ARG A 99 7.47 0.81 31.42
N LEU A 100 6.46 -0.04 31.24
CA LEU A 100 6.00 -0.46 29.92
C LEU A 100 4.62 0.11 29.67
N MET A 101 4.53 1.02 28.70
CA MET A 101 3.31 1.70 28.29
C MET A 101 2.77 1.07 27.01
N THR A 102 1.54 1.40 26.60
CA THR A 102 0.86 0.81 25.44
C THR A 102 1.69 0.81 24.16
N PHE A 103 2.49 1.85 23.92
CA PHE A 103 3.28 2.01 22.70
C PHE A 103 4.74 2.38 22.93
N SER A 104 5.20 2.35 24.18
CA SER A 104 6.59 2.69 24.51
C SER A 104 7.12 1.96 25.74
N ALA A 105 8.38 1.57 25.69
CA ALA A 105 9.16 1.10 26.83
C ALA A 105 9.98 2.27 27.37
N VAL A 106 9.83 2.56 28.66
CA VAL A 106 10.47 3.70 29.33
C VAL A 106 11.72 3.23 30.08
N LEU A 107 12.79 3.97 29.90
CA LEU A 107 14.03 3.81 30.66
C LEU A 107 14.35 5.10 31.38
N GLU A 108 14.38 5.07 32.72
CA GLU A 108 14.74 6.21 33.55
C GLU A 108 16.26 6.27 33.75
N LYS A 109 16.80 7.49 33.85
CA LYS A 109 18.25 7.75 33.95
C LYS A 109 19.07 7.00 32.89
N PRO A 110 18.69 7.12 31.61
CA PRO A 110 19.32 6.35 30.55
C PRO A 110 20.76 6.77 30.32
N SER A 111 21.61 5.79 29.98
CA SER A 111 22.83 6.09 29.23
C SER A 111 22.55 5.93 27.73
N PHE A 112 23.24 6.70 26.89
CA PHE A 112 22.93 6.80 25.48
C PHE A 112 24.01 6.22 24.58
N SER A 113 23.59 5.49 23.60
CA SER A 113 24.28 5.08 22.37
C SER A 113 23.26 4.45 21.42
N LEU A 114 23.20 3.12 21.28
CA LEU A 114 22.18 2.42 20.51
C LEU A 114 21.19 1.76 21.48
N LEU A 115 19.93 2.17 21.38
CA LEU A 115 18.83 1.70 22.23
C LEU A 115 17.65 1.23 21.40
N GLY A 116 17.04 0.12 21.76
CA GLY A 116 15.83 -0.40 21.14
C GLY A 116 15.15 -1.46 21.98
N VAL A 117 13.92 -1.78 21.64
CA VAL A 117 13.08 -2.75 22.37
C VAL A 117 13.19 -4.12 21.74
N LEU A 118 13.42 -5.14 22.57
CA LEU A 118 13.46 -6.56 22.20
C LEU A 118 12.37 -7.34 22.94
N TRP A 119 11.93 -8.42 22.32
CA TRP A 119 11.03 -9.41 22.92
C TRP A 119 11.70 -10.78 22.92
N ARG A 120 11.63 -11.49 24.06
CA ARG A 120 12.22 -12.82 24.20
C ARG A 120 11.36 -13.88 23.52
N LYS A 121 11.97 -14.69 22.64
CA LYS A 121 11.30 -15.84 22.03
C LYS A 121 11.08 -16.94 23.06
N LEU A 122 9.86 -17.48 23.09
CA LEU A 122 9.56 -18.70 23.85
C LEU A 122 9.52 -19.87 22.87
N ARG A 123 10.27 -20.93 23.15
CA ARG A 123 10.36 -22.13 22.29
C ARG A 123 9.03 -22.88 22.14
N SER A 124 8.06 -22.66 23.03
CA SER A 124 6.84 -23.47 23.14
C SER A 124 5.58 -22.90 22.48
N THR A 125 5.58 -21.65 22.00
CA THR A 125 4.36 -21.03 21.47
C THR A 125 4.66 -20.17 20.26
N LEU A 126 4.22 -20.61 19.08
CA LEU A 126 4.30 -19.84 17.82
C LEU A 126 3.53 -18.49 17.91
N ASN A 127 2.50 -18.40 18.75
CA ASN A 127 1.63 -17.25 18.92
C ASN A 127 1.91 -16.42 20.17
N SER A 128 3.16 -16.39 20.65
CA SER A 128 3.49 -15.72 21.93
C SER A 128 3.82 -14.23 21.81
N PHE A 129 3.90 -13.69 20.60
CA PHE A 129 4.27 -12.32 20.37
C PHE A 129 3.22 -11.57 19.53
N PRO A 130 2.18 -11.01 20.21
CA PRO A 130 1.18 -10.20 19.55
C PRO A 130 1.74 -8.82 19.20
N MET A 131 1.56 -8.40 17.93
CA MET A 131 2.11 -7.15 17.43
C MET A 131 1.03 -6.28 16.77
N HIS A 132 1.11 -4.98 16.98
CA HIS A 132 0.45 -4.01 16.11
C HIS A 132 1.12 -4.04 14.73
N SER A 133 0.31 -4.04 13.69
CA SER A 133 0.76 -4.19 12.32
C SER A 133 0.13 -3.18 11.39
N LEU A 134 0.73 -2.99 10.23
CA LEU A 134 0.25 -2.14 9.15
C LEU A 134 0.10 -3.00 7.89
N VAL A 135 -1.01 -2.79 7.18
CA VAL A 135 -1.18 -3.22 5.79
C VAL A 135 -1.01 -1.99 4.91
N LEU A 136 -0.03 -2.02 4.03
CA LEU A 136 0.23 -0.94 3.09
C LEU A 136 -0.09 -1.43 1.68
N ILE A 137 -0.88 -0.66 0.94
CA ILE A 137 -1.21 -0.96 -0.45
C ILE A 137 -0.70 0.18 -1.31
N PHE A 138 0.09 -0.16 -2.33
CA PHE A 138 0.57 0.78 -3.33
C PHE A 138 0.09 0.37 -4.70
N GLN A 139 -0.34 1.33 -5.49
CA GLN A 139 -0.61 1.13 -6.90
C GLN A 139 0.61 1.54 -7.72
N GLN A 140 1.08 0.65 -8.58
CA GLN A 140 2.15 0.93 -9.52
C GLN A 140 1.59 1.70 -10.74
N LEU A 141 2.00 2.97 -10.89
CA LEU A 141 1.46 3.86 -11.92
C LEU A 141 2.07 3.62 -13.31
N SER A 142 3.26 3.01 -13.37
CA SER A 142 3.97 2.71 -14.63
C SER A 142 3.52 1.40 -15.28
N ALA A 143 2.72 0.58 -14.61
CA ALA A 143 2.24 -0.68 -15.15
C ALA A 143 1.15 -0.45 -16.20
N ALA A 144 1.15 -1.29 -17.25
CA ALA A 144 0.12 -1.26 -18.29
C ALA A 144 -1.27 -1.70 -17.76
N ASN A 145 -1.28 -2.54 -16.74
CA ASN A 145 -2.48 -3.01 -16.05
C ASN A 145 -2.49 -2.49 -14.61
N THR A 146 -3.65 -2.52 -13.96
CA THR A 146 -3.75 -2.16 -12.55
C THR A 146 -3.02 -3.20 -11.69
N THR A 147 -1.86 -2.82 -11.20
CA THR A 147 -1.00 -3.64 -10.35
C THR A 147 -0.89 -2.99 -8.98
N LEU A 148 -1.13 -3.77 -7.94
CA LEU A 148 -1.00 -3.33 -6.56
C LEU A 148 0.08 -4.14 -5.86
N HIS A 149 0.85 -3.48 -5.00
CA HIS A 149 1.76 -4.10 -4.05
C HIS A 149 1.14 -4.05 -2.66
N LEU A 150 0.97 -5.20 -2.02
CA LEU A 150 0.44 -5.29 -0.67
C LEU A 150 1.52 -5.80 0.27
N TYR A 151 1.83 -4.99 1.30
CA TYR A 151 2.78 -5.27 2.36
C TYR A 151 2.06 -5.54 3.66
N LEU A 152 2.58 -6.49 4.43
CA LEU A 152 2.23 -6.70 5.82
C LEU A 152 3.49 -6.49 6.67
N ILE A 153 3.53 -5.43 7.46
CA ILE A 153 4.69 -5.04 8.27
C ILE A 153 4.28 -4.76 9.73
N PRO A 154 5.20 -4.88 10.69
CA PRO A 154 4.98 -4.34 12.04
C PRO A 154 4.73 -2.83 12.01
N ASP A 155 4.03 -2.28 13.02
CA ASP A 155 3.82 -0.82 13.16
C ASP A 155 5.12 -0.10 13.57
N ASP A 156 6.12 -0.23 12.69
CA ASP A 156 7.44 0.38 12.81
C ASP A 156 7.59 1.49 11.77
N ASN A 157 7.67 2.74 12.23
CA ASN A 157 7.80 3.90 11.34
C ASN A 157 9.08 3.88 10.50
N SER A 158 10.17 3.24 10.97
CA SER A 158 11.40 3.14 10.18
C SER A 158 11.23 2.22 8.98
N VAL A 159 10.51 1.11 9.16
CA VAL A 159 10.17 0.16 8.09
C VAL A 159 9.16 0.78 7.13
N LYS A 160 8.10 1.41 7.67
CA LYS A 160 7.11 2.12 6.87
C LYS A 160 7.75 3.15 5.93
N GLN A 161 8.61 4.02 6.45
CA GLN A 161 9.32 5.03 5.65
C GLN A 161 10.23 4.40 4.59
N ALA A 162 10.86 3.27 4.89
CA ALA A 162 11.69 2.56 3.93
C ALA A 162 10.86 2.01 2.76
N VAL A 163 9.69 1.41 3.06
CA VAL A 163 8.73 0.94 2.04
C VAL A 163 8.21 2.09 1.20
N GLU A 164 7.73 3.17 1.83
CA GLU A 164 7.23 4.35 1.13
C GLU A 164 8.28 4.94 0.18
N LYS A 165 9.53 5.05 0.62
CA LYS A 165 10.63 5.53 -0.22
C LYS A 165 10.93 4.59 -1.39
N GLN A 166 10.91 3.28 -1.18
CA GLN A 166 11.10 2.29 -2.23
C GLN A 166 9.99 2.37 -3.28
N GLU A 167 8.75 2.44 -2.84
CA GLU A 167 7.58 2.54 -3.73
C GLU A 167 7.54 3.86 -4.51
N MET A 168 7.95 4.97 -3.89
CA MET A 168 8.11 6.25 -4.61
C MET A 168 9.15 6.13 -5.74
N ASN A 169 10.26 5.41 -5.53
CA ASN A 169 11.27 5.18 -6.58
C ASN A 169 10.71 4.31 -7.73
N TRP A 170 9.74 3.47 -7.45
CA TRP A 170 9.05 2.65 -8.45
C TRP A 170 7.84 3.36 -9.08
N ASN A 171 7.66 4.65 -8.81
CA ASN A 171 6.52 5.44 -9.28
C ASN A 171 5.17 4.86 -8.84
N SER A 172 5.08 4.45 -7.58
CA SER A 172 3.87 3.91 -6.99
C SER A 172 3.17 4.94 -6.11
N LYS A 173 1.86 4.82 -5.99
CA LYS A 173 0.99 5.68 -5.19
C LYS A 173 0.39 4.88 -4.03
N LEU A 174 0.51 5.39 -2.81
CA LEU A 174 -0.14 4.80 -1.64
C LEU A 174 -1.66 4.91 -1.74
N ILE A 175 -2.34 3.78 -1.52
CA ILE A 175 -3.79 3.70 -1.33
C ILE A 175 -4.03 3.52 0.17
N PRO A 176 -4.48 4.57 0.90
CA PRO A 176 -4.67 4.48 2.34
C PRO A 176 -5.82 3.55 2.69
N LYS A 177 -5.54 2.55 3.53
CA LYS A 177 -6.53 1.62 4.11
C LYS A 177 -6.28 1.48 5.62
N PRO A 178 -7.32 1.17 6.41
CA PRO A 178 -7.18 0.97 7.85
C PRO A 178 -6.21 -0.19 8.16
N PRO A 179 -5.46 -0.12 9.26
CA PRO A 179 -4.66 -1.24 9.74
C PRO A 179 -5.56 -2.36 10.30
N PRO A 180 -5.02 -3.57 10.53
CA PRO A 180 -5.71 -4.61 11.28
C PRO A 180 -6.14 -4.13 12.67
N PHE A 181 -7.37 -4.46 13.09
CA PHE A 181 -7.86 -4.10 14.43
C PHE A 181 -7.25 -4.99 15.52
N ASN A 182 -7.08 -6.27 15.21
CA ASN A 182 -6.52 -7.23 16.12
C ASN A 182 -5.00 -7.33 15.94
N PRO A 183 -4.25 -7.66 17.01
CA PRO A 183 -2.84 -7.91 16.89
C PRO A 183 -2.59 -9.13 16.02
N LEU A 184 -1.52 -9.08 15.23
CA LEU A 184 -1.02 -10.22 14.47
C LEU A 184 0.15 -10.86 15.22
N PHE A 185 0.41 -12.14 14.94
CA PHE A 185 1.42 -12.90 15.67
C PHE A 185 2.69 -13.10 14.85
N PHE A 186 3.82 -12.81 15.47
CA PHE A 186 5.13 -13.00 14.87
C PHE A 186 5.35 -14.49 14.50
N GLY A 187 5.80 -14.72 13.26
CA GLY A 187 6.05 -16.07 12.74
C GLY A 187 4.82 -16.73 12.10
N SER A 188 3.63 -16.15 12.22
CA SER A 188 2.42 -16.64 11.53
C SER A 188 2.43 -16.27 10.05
N ASN A 189 1.71 -17.06 9.25
CA ASN A 189 1.48 -16.81 7.83
C ASN A 189 0.05 -16.34 7.62
N TYR A 190 -0.11 -15.29 6.82
CA TYR A 190 -1.40 -14.70 6.51
C TYR A 190 -1.68 -14.81 5.01
N GLN A 191 -2.83 -15.40 4.66
CA GLN A 191 -3.26 -15.55 3.29
C GLN A 191 -3.99 -14.28 2.81
N VAL A 192 -3.63 -13.81 1.64
CA VAL A 192 -4.34 -12.72 0.95
C VAL A 192 -5.27 -13.31 -0.10
N THR A 193 -6.54 -12.92 -0.04
CA THR A 193 -7.58 -13.37 -0.99
C THR A 193 -8.41 -12.17 -1.46
N SER A 194 -9.23 -12.38 -2.49
CA SER A 194 -10.15 -11.37 -3.01
C SER A 194 -11.50 -12.01 -3.35
N THR A 195 -12.56 -11.23 -3.23
CA THR A 195 -13.92 -11.63 -3.68
C THR A 195 -14.06 -11.59 -5.20
N SER A 196 -13.21 -10.83 -5.88
CA SER A 196 -13.19 -10.70 -7.33
C SER A 196 -12.04 -11.50 -7.96
N SER A 197 -12.13 -11.78 -9.26
CA SER A 197 -11.08 -12.47 -10.00
C SER A 197 -9.85 -11.60 -10.15
N VAL A 198 -8.86 -11.79 -9.26
CA VAL A 198 -7.53 -11.18 -9.31
C VAL A 198 -6.46 -12.24 -9.39
N VAL A 199 -5.27 -11.88 -9.84
CA VAL A 199 -4.09 -12.75 -9.81
C VAL A 199 -3.15 -12.24 -8.73
N ILE A 200 -2.76 -13.09 -7.79
CA ILE A 200 -1.85 -12.76 -6.69
C ILE A 200 -0.55 -13.53 -6.88
N THR A 201 0.58 -12.82 -6.90
CA THR A 201 1.91 -13.38 -7.11
C THR A 201 2.91 -12.88 -6.05
N PRO A 202 4.00 -13.59 -5.75
CA PRO A 202 4.35 -14.94 -6.24
C PRO A 202 3.50 -16.05 -5.62
N VAL A 203 2.98 -15.83 -4.42
CA VAL A 203 2.11 -16.74 -3.65
C VAL A 203 1.12 -15.91 -2.83
N PRO A 204 -0.11 -16.39 -2.59
CA PRO A 204 -1.13 -15.60 -1.93
C PRO A 204 -0.98 -15.58 -0.39
N TYR A 205 0.23 -15.67 0.16
CA TYR A 205 0.46 -15.57 1.61
C TYR A 205 1.73 -14.80 1.95
N LEU A 206 1.69 -14.13 3.09
CA LEU A 206 2.77 -13.33 3.65
C LEU A 206 3.16 -13.87 5.03
N PRO A 207 4.43 -14.25 5.24
CA PRO A 207 4.93 -14.51 6.58
C PRO A 207 5.06 -13.19 7.35
N PHE A 208 4.50 -13.15 8.56
CA PHE A 208 4.63 -11.97 9.41
C PHE A 208 5.90 -12.08 10.25
N CYS A 209 6.94 -11.39 9.79
CA CYS A 209 8.25 -11.36 10.44
C CYS A 209 8.81 -9.94 10.48
N TYR A 210 9.73 -9.68 11.40
CA TYR A 210 10.45 -8.41 11.41
C TYR A 210 11.58 -8.44 10.39
N LYS A 211 11.57 -7.46 9.51
CA LYS A 211 12.69 -7.11 8.63
C LYS A 211 13.02 -5.64 8.84
N GLY A 212 14.28 -5.33 9.01
CA GLY A 212 14.72 -3.96 9.25
C GLY A 212 14.53 -3.04 8.02
N PRO A 213 14.65 -1.71 8.22
CA PRO A 213 14.39 -0.73 7.14
C PRO A 213 15.39 -0.79 5.97
N LYS A 214 16.50 -1.52 6.11
CA LYS A 214 17.49 -1.73 5.06
C LYS A 214 17.39 -3.10 4.38
N GLU A 215 16.47 -3.93 4.84
CA GLU A 215 16.21 -5.25 4.28
C GLU A 215 15.06 -5.17 3.28
N GLN A 216 15.08 -6.07 2.29
CA GLN A 216 13.96 -6.22 1.35
C GLN A 216 12.71 -6.63 2.10
N GLN A 217 11.69 -5.79 2.09
CA GLN A 217 10.38 -6.13 2.65
C GLN A 217 9.63 -7.07 1.72
N LEU A 218 8.86 -7.99 2.32
CA LEU A 218 8.04 -8.92 1.55
C LEU A 218 6.72 -8.25 1.16
N PHE A 219 6.28 -8.48 -0.06
CA PHE A 219 4.98 -8.05 -0.55
C PHE A 219 4.42 -9.07 -1.55
N VAL A 220 3.14 -8.98 -1.79
CA VAL A 220 2.47 -9.67 -2.90
C VAL A 220 2.03 -8.66 -3.93
N GLU A 221 2.13 -9.03 -5.20
CA GLU A 221 1.55 -8.27 -6.31
C GLU A 221 0.15 -8.79 -6.59
N ILE A 222 -0.79 -7.87 -6.77
CA ILE A 222 -2.18 -8.16 -7.08
C ILE A 222 -2.50 -7.52 -8.43
N TYR A 223 -2.76 -8.36 -9.43
CA TYR A 223 -3.15 -7.92 -10.76
C TYR A 223 -4.66 -7.91 -10.91
N ILE A 224 -5.19 -6.74 -11.21
CA ILE A 224 -6.62 -6.52 -11.40
C ILE A 224 -6.89 -6.35 -12.89
N ARG A 225 -7.66 -7.26 -13.47
CA ARG A 225 -8.00 -7.25 -14.91
C ARG A 225 -9.15 -6.31 -15.24
N ASN A 226 -10.12 -6.20 -14.35
CA ASN A 226 -11.30 -5.37 -14.53
C ASN A 226 -11.66 -4.64 -13.25
N MET A 227 -11.74 -3.32 -13.30
CA MET A 227 -12.10 -2.44 -12.18
C MET A 227 -13.56 -1.96 -12.25
N ALA A 228 -14.43 -2.64 -12.98
CA ALA A 228 -15.84 -2.25 -13.11
C ALA A 228 -16.62 -2.35 -11.79
N GLU A 229 -16.10 -3.10 -10.81
CA GLU A 229 -16.75 -3.37 -9.54
C GLU A 229 -15.84 -3.06 -8.35
N GLU A 230 -16.43 -2.92 -7.16
CA GLU A 230 -15.71 -2.85 -5.90
C GLU A 230 -15.02 -4.20 -5.64
N ILE A 231 -13.72 -4.14 -5.31
CA ILE A 231 -12.89 -5.30 -5.02
C ILE A 231 -12.65 -5.37 -3.52
N GLU A 232 -13.06 -6.44 -2.88
CA GLU A 232 -12.69 -6.70 -1.50
C GLU A 232 -11.41 -7.52 -1.42
N LEU A 233 -10.44 -7.04 -0.64
CA LEU A 233 -9.26 -7.78 -0.25
C LEU A 233 -9.42 -8.26 1.19
N LEU A 234 -9.10 -9.51 1.43
CA LEU A 234 -9.15 -10.15 2.74
C LEU A 234 -7.77 -10.68 3.10
N MET A 235 -7.46 -10.66 4.39
CA MET A 235 -6.28 -11.32 4.94
C MET A 235 -6.74 -12.28 6.04
N THR A 236 -6.38 -13.54 5.91
CA THR A 236 -6.80 -14.64 6.80
C THR A 236 -5.60 -15.24 7.49
N ASP A 237 -5.71 -15.47 8.79
CA ASP A 237 -4.74 -16.25 9.55
C ASP A 237 -4.87 -17.71 9.18
N ILE A 238 -3.82 -18.28 8.55
CA ILE A 238 -3.87 -19.65 8.01
C ILE A 238 -4.14 -20.71 9.09
N PRO A 239 -3.45 -20.68 10.25
CA PRO A 239 -3.70 -21.69 11.29
C PRO A 239 -5.12 -21.71 11.84
N ASN A 240 -5.78 -20.54 11.92
CA ASN A 240 -7.08 -20.40 12.59
C ASN A 240 -8.25 -20.19 11.62
N ASP A 241 -7.97 -20.05 10.32
CA ASP A 241 -8.96 -19.75 9.27
C ASP A 241 -9.84 -18.54 9.62
N THR A 242 -9.24 -17.52 10.26
CA THR A 242 -9.95 -16.31 10.69
C THR A 242 -9.51 -15.09 9.88
N VAL A 243 -10.49 -14.31 9.42
CA VAL A 243 -10.21 -13.04 8.73
C VAL A 243 -9.70 -12.02 9.76
N VAL A 244 -8.46 -11.57 9.59
CA VAL A 244 -7.80 -10.61 10.48
C VAL A 244 -7.81 -9.20 9.92
N TRP A 245 -8.05 -9.05 8.62
CA TRP A 245 -8.14 -7.76 7.96
C TRP A 245 -8.97 -7.85 6.68
N LYS A 246 -9.73 -6.80 6.41
CA LYS A 246 -10.56 -6.65 5.22
C LYS A 246 -10.54 -5.20 4.75
N ALA A 247 -10.43 -4.99 3.45
CA ALA A 247 -10.56 -3.65 2.85
C ALA A 247 -11.20 -3.72 1.47
N SER A 248 -12.03 -2.73 1.16
CA SER A 248 -12.61 -2.54 -0.15
C SER A 248 -11.77 -1.55 -0.97
N LEU A 249 -11.53 -1.89 -2.22
CA LEU A 249 -10.94 -1.03 -3.24
C LEU A 249 -12.04 -0.60 -4.20
N ARG A 250 -12.24 0.70 -4.33
CA ARG A 250 -13.20 1.32 -5.23
C ARG A 250 -12.48 1.94 -6.42
N SER A 251 -13.21 2.19 -7.50
CA SER A 251 -12.65 2.85 -8.69
C SER A 251 -12.01 4.21 -8.37
N GLY A 252 -12.53 4.96 -7.40
CA GLY A 252 -11.96 6.23 -6.93
C GLY A 252 -10.63 6.10 -6.17
N ASP A 253 -10.30 4.93 -5.61
CA ASP A 253 -9.02 4.66 -4.96
C ASP A 253 -7.89 4.44 -5.98
N ILE A 254 -8.24 4.02 -7.18
CA ILE A 254 -7.33 3.60 -8.24
C ILE A 254 -7.14 4.70 -9.27
N THR A 255 -5.90 5.01 -9.57
CA THR A 255 -5.55 5.90 -10.69
C THR A 255 -5.49 5.08 -11.96
N LEU A 256 -6.41 5.29 -12.88
CA LEU A 256 -6.40 4.58 -14.16
C LEU A 256 -5.22 5.08 -15.02
N PRO A 257 -4.52 4.17 -15.74
CA PRO A 257 -3.52 4.54 -16.72
C PRO A 257 -4.10 5.55 -17.74
N ALA A 258 -3.29 6.49 -18.21
CA ALA A 258 -3.76 7.57 -19.08
C ALA A 258 -4.47 7.07 -20.34
N HIS A 259 -4.04 5.92 -20.91
CA HIS A 259 -4.71 5.29 -22.06
C HIS A 259 -6.08 4.71 -21.68
N VAL A 260 -6.22 4.11 -20.47
CA VAL A 260 -7.51 3.57 -19.98
C VAL A 260 -8.45 4.70 -19.62
N SER A 261 -7.92 5.79 -19.06
CA SER A 261 -8.70 7.01 -18.77
C SER A 261 -9.29 7.61 -20.07
N LYS A 262 -8.49 7.63 -21.16
CA LYS A 262 -8.99 8.04 -22.48
C LYS A 262 -10.07 7.10 -23.01
N ILE A 263 -9.87 5.77 -22.92
CA ILE A 263 -10.86 4.77 -23.33
C ILE A 263 -12.20 4.96 -22.61
N LEU A 264 -12.15 5.18 -21.28
CA LEU A 264 -13.36 5.46 -20.50
C LEU A 264 -13.99 6.79 -20.86
N SER A 265 -13.19 7.81 -21.20
CA SER A 265 -13.70 9.12 -21.62
C SER A 265 -14.41 9.05 -22.98
N GLY A 266 -13.82 8.35 -23.96
CA GLY A 266 -14.43 8.15 -25.28
C GLY A 266 -15.73 7.32 -25.21
N ALA A 267 -15.71 6.21 -24.48
CA ALA A 267 -16.91 5.39 -24.29
C ALA A 267 -18.02 6.14 -23.52
N ALA A 268 -17.66 6.91 -22.48
CA ALA A 268 -18.61 7.73 -21.74
C ALA A 268 -19.21 8.83 -22.63
N PHE A 269 -18.38 9.47 -23.46
CA PHE A 269 -18.82 10.45 -24.46
C PHE A 269 -19.81 9.83 -25.45
N MET A 270 -19.46 8.68 -26.02
CA MET A 270 -20.33 7.97 -26.98
C MET A 270 -21.68 7.60 -26.35
N LYS A 271 -21.67 7.16 -25.09
CA LYS A 271 -22.91 6.83 -24.36
C LYS A 271 -23.75 8.07 -24.07
N LYS A 272 -23.13 9.16 -23.60
CA LYS A 272 -23.80 10.44 -23.27
C LYS A 272 -24.44 11.05 -24.47
N HIS A 273 -23.75 11.05 -25.61
CA HIS A 273 -24.19 11.76 -26.84
C HIS A 273 -24.74 10.82 -27.93
N LYS A 274 -25.13 9.58 -27.57
CA LYS A 274 -25.61 8.57 -28.53
C LYS A 274 -26.70 9.07 -29.46
N THR A 275 -27.66 9.85 -28.93
CA THR A 275 -28.82 10.37 -29.71
C THR A 275 -28.38 11.40 -30.73
N GLU A 276 -27.52 12.34 -30.34
CA GLU A 276 -26.96 13.38 -31.20
C GLU A 276 -26.07 12.77 -32.30
N LEU A 277 -25.18 11.84 -31.91
CA LEU A 277 -24.33 11.15 -32.86
C LEU A 277 -25.12 10.37 -33.90
N CYS A 278 -26.23 9.70 -33.53
CA CYS A 278 -27.11 9.02 -34.48
C CYS A 278 -27.62 9.95 -35.58
N SER A 279 -27.91 11.21 -35.26
CA SER A 279 -28.48 12.18 -36.20
C SER A 279 -27.43 12.98 -36.94
N ARG A 280 -26.22 13.16 -36.40
CA ARG A 280 -25.23 14.14 -36.86
C ARG A 280 -24.03 13.56 -37.61
N ILE A 281 -23.67 12.29 -37.41
CA ILE A 281 -22.59 11.64 -38.16
C ILE A 281 -22.92 11.65 -39.64
N ARG A 282 -22.05 12.26 -40.50
CA ARG A 282 -22.26 12.40 -41.93
C ARG A 282 -21.28 11.59 -42.79
N GLN A 283 -20.04 11.41 -42.38
CA GLN A 283 -19.00 10.74 -43.17
C GLN A 283 -18.95 9.23 -42.91
N LEU A 284 -20.09 8.56 -42.88
CA LEU A 284 -20.22 7.18 -42.46
C LEU A 284 -19.32 6.21 -43.26
N SER A 285 -19.25 6.33 -44.57
CA SER A 285 -18.42 5.44 -45.39
C SER A 285 -16.94 5.53 -45.08
N THR A 286 -16.44 6.74 -44.79
CA THR A 286 -15.04 6.94 -44.37
C THR A 286 -14.79 6.33 -42.99
N ILE A 287 -15.73 6.47 -42.07
CA ILE A 287 -15.65 5.93 -40.72
C ILE A 287 -15.61 4.38 -40.75
N LEU A 288 -16.49 3.76 -41.55
CA LEU A 288 -16.55 2.33 -41.76
C LEU A 288 -15.24 1.78 -42.33
N LEU A 289 -14.67 2.47 -43.32
CA LEU A 289 -13.37 2.08 -43.89
C LEU A 289 -12.26 2.05 -42.82
N HIS A 290 -12.15 3.11 -42.00
CA HIS A 290 -11.14 3.16 -40.93
C HIS A 290 -11.38 2.11 -39.84
N LEU A 291 -12.63 1.79 -39.51
CA LEU A 291 -12.94 0.72 -38.55
C LEU A 291 -12.58 -0.66 -39.12
N ARG A 292 -12.71 -0.86 -40.42
CA ARG A 292 -12.25 -2.08 -41.10
C ARG A 292 -10.72 -2.20 -41.12
N ASP A 293 -10.03 -1.13 -41.51
CA ASP A 293 -8.57 -1.07 -41.51
C ASP A 293 -8.00 -1.33 -40.10
N ALA A 294 -8.69 -0.89 -39.07
CA ALA A 294 -8.35 -1.15 -37.67
C ALA A 294 -8.79 -2.54 -37.16
N ASN A 295 -9.37 -3.40 -38.02
CA ASN A 295 -9.91 -4.71 -37.67
C ASN A 295 -10.96 -4.66 -36.52
N ILE A 296 -11.71 -3.55 -36.42
CA ILE A 296 -12.78 -3.39 -35.43
C ILE A 296 -14.08 -4.00 -35.95
N ILE A 297 -14.36 -3.82 -37.24
CA ILE A 297 -15.51 -4.44 -37.93
C ILE A 297 -15.02 -5.31 -39.08
N ASN A 298 -15.79 -6.32 -39.46
CA ASN A 298 -15.57 -7.14 -40.63
C ASN A 298 -16.47 -6.68 -41.82
N SER A 299 -16.35 -7.38 -42.95
CA SER A 299 -17.11 -7.03 -44.18
C SER A 299 -18.63 -7.18 -43.97
N ASP A 300 -19.07 -8.22 -43.27
CA ASP A 300 -20.48 -8.51 -43.08
C ASP A 300 -21.12 -7.47 -42.15
N GLU A 301 -20.40 -7.03 -41.12
CA GLU A 301 -20.82 -5.97 -40.19
C GLU A 301 -20.88 -4.59 -40.89
N GLU A 302 -19.94 -4.33 -41.82
CA GLU A 302 -19.98 -3.13 -42.64
C GLU A 302 -21.24 -3.15 -43.54
N GLU A 303 -21.54 -4.28 -44.20
CA GLU A 303 -22.70 -4.46 -45.02
C GLU A 303 -24.01 -4.31 -44.22
N GLU A 304 -24.05 -4.88 -42.99
CA GLU A 304 -25.20 -4.71 -42.07
C GLU A 304 -25.50 -3.23 -41.79
N VAL A 305 -24.47 -2.42 -41.56
CA VAL A 305 -24.63 -0.97 -41.35
C VAL A 305 -25.09 -0.29 -42.65
N GLN A 306 -24.47 -0.62 -43.79
CA GLN A 306 -24.73 0.02 -45.07
C GLN A 306 -26.13 -0.29 -45.64
N CYS A 307 -26.68 -1.47 -45.39
CA CYS A 307 -28.00 -1.91 -45.84
C CYS A 307 -29.15 -1.11 -45.20
N GLN A 308 -28.90 -0.30 -44.17
CA GLN A 308 -29.96 0.49 -43.54
C GLN A 308 -30.43 1.63 -44.44
N GLY A 309 -31.76 1.83 -44.52
CA GLY A 309 -32.38 2.73 -45.47
C GLY A 309 -32.18 4.24 -45.24
N THR A 310 -31.71 4.66 -44.05
CA THR A 310 -31.47 6.08 -43.72
C THR A 310 -30.19 6.27 -42.95
N ASN A 311 -29.52 7.41 -43.10
CA ASN A 311 -28.30 7.74 -42.37
C ASN A 311 -28.48 7.63 -40.86
N LYS A 312 -29.61 8.06 -40.33
CA LYS A 312 -29.90 7.95 -38.90
C LYS A 312 -29.96 6.49 -38.41
N LYS A 313 -30.53 5.57 -39.23
CA LYS A 313 -30.55 4.14 -38.91
C LYS A 313 -29.18 3.54 -39.04
N ARG A 314 -28.40 3.88 -40.07
CA ARG A 314 -27.01 3.45 -40.27
C ARG A 314 -26.13 3.84 -39.08
N ASN A 315 -26.20 5.09 -38.68
CA ASN A 315 -25.43 5.59 -37.52
C ASN A 315 -25.83 4.88 -36.23
N ARG A 316 -27.13 4.60 -36.03
CA ARG A 316 -27.61 3.86 -34.86
C ARG A 316 -26.99 2.44 -34.82
N VAL A 317 -27.07 1.68 -35.93
CA VAL A 317 -26.53 0.32 -36.01
C VAL A 317 -25.03 0.35 -35.78
N LEU A 318 -24.28 1.31 -36.33
CA LEU A 318 -22.86 1.49 -36.08
C LEU A 318 -22.55 1.68 -34.59
N LEU A 319 -23.27 2.58 -33.90
CA LEU A 319 -23.08 2.88 -32.47
C LEU A 319 -23.42 1.65 -31.59
N GLU A 320 -24.49 0.94 -31.92
CA GLU A 320 -24.87 -0.31 -31.23
C GLU A 320 -23.86 -1.43 -31.46
N LEU A 321 -23.31 -1.54 -32.66
CA LEU A 321 -22.23 -2.49 -32.98
C LEU A 321 -20.96 -2.18 -32.16
N ALA A 322 -20.54 -0.92 -32.10
CA ALA A 322 -19.39 -0.50 -31.31
C ALA A 322 -19.60 -0.77 -29.81
N GLU A 323 -20.81 -0.53 -29.29
CA GLU A 323 -21.20 -0.82 -27.91
C GLU A 323 -21.13 -2.35 -27.61
N LYS A 324 -21.67 -3.17 -28.52
CA LYS A 324 -21.65 -4.63 -28.43
C LYS A 324 -20.22 -5.22 -28.45
N LYS A 325 -19.32 -4.59 -29.22
CA LYS A 325 -17.89 -5.01 -29.31
C LYS A 325 -17.05 -4.52 -28.12
N GLY A 326 -17.59 -3.66 -27.27
CA GLY A 326 -16.97 -3.24 -26.01
C GLY A 326 -16.19 -1.92 -26.07
N LEU A 327 -15.54 -1.60 -24.95
CA LEU A 327 -14.90 -0.30 -24.72
C LEU A 327 -13.84 0.07 -25.77
N LYS A 328 -13.03 -0.90 -26.18
CA LYS A 328 -11.99 -0.67 -27.18
C LYS A 328 -12.54 -0.27 -28.55
N ALA A 329 -13.66 -0.85 -28.95
CA ALA A 329 -14.32 -0.50 -30.21
C ALA A 329 -14.96 0.90 -30.14
N GLN A 330 -15.57 1.24 -29.01
CA GLN A 330 -16.13 2.58 -28.78
C GLN A 330 -15.04 3.66 -28.79
N GLU A 331 -13.89 3.39 -28.19
CA GLU A 331 -12.75 4.32 -28.19
C GLU A 331 -12.19 4.54 -29.59
N GLN A 332 -12.03 3.49 -30.36
CA GLN A 332 -11.56 3.62 -31.74
C GLN A 332 -12.56 4.41 -32.59
N LEU A 333 -13.84 4.16 -32.42
CA LEU A 333 -14.88 4.95 -33.11
C LEU A 333 -14.84 6.42 -32.67
N TYR A 334 -14.66 6.71 -31.38
CA TYR A 334 -14.49 8.07 -30.88
C TYR A 334 -13.26 8.76 -31.50
N HIS A 335 -12.12 8.10 -31.54
CA HIS A 335 -10.90 8.63 -32.17
C HIS A 335 -11.08 8.89 -33.68
N ILE A 336 -11.75 7.99 -34.39
CA ILE A 336 -12.03 8.18 -35.81
C ILE A 336 -12.97 9.39 -36.00
N LEU A 337 -13.99 9.52 -35.16
CA LEU A 337 -14.88 10.69 -35.19
C LEU A 337 -14.13 11.98 -34.90
N GLN A 338 -13.27 12.00 -33.87
CA GLN A 338 -12.44 13.15 -33.51
C GLN A 338 -11.50 13.56 -34.64
N MET A 339 -10.98 12.58 -35.41
CA MET A 339 -10.10 12.83 -36.53
C MET A 339 -10.86 13.28 -37.81
N LYS A 340 -12.06 12.73 -38.05
CA LYS A 340 -12.82 12.96 -39.28
C LYS A 340 -13.88 14.06 -39.19
N ASP A 341 -14.38 14.28 -37.99
CA ASP A 341 -15.39 15.35 -37.73
C ASP A 341 -15.09 16.01 -36.37
N PRO A 342 -13.92 16.71 -36.24
CA PRO A 342 -13.51 17.34 -35.01
C PRO A 342 -14.51 18.40 -34.52
N PHE A 343 -15.23 19.04 -35.44
CA PHE A 343 -16.25 20.05 -35.09
C PHE A 343 -17.48 19.41 -34.44
N LEU A 344 -17.87 18.21 -34.87
CA LEU A 344 -18.97 17.48 -34.23
C LEU A 344 -18.64 17.12 -32.80
N ILE A 345 -17.38 16.65 -32.55
CA ILE A 345 -16.93 16.28 -31.21
C ILE A 345 -16.84 17.53 -30.33
N ALA A 346 -16.20 18.60 -30.80
CA ALA A 346 -16.03 19.84 -30.04
C ALA A 346 -17.38 20.53 -29.68
N ASP A 347 -18.41 20.34 -30.51
CA ASP A 347 -19.76 20.92 -30.27
C ASP A 347 -20.57 20.09 -29.25
N LEU A 348 -20.14 18.83 -28.99
CA LEU A 348 -20.80 17.94 -28.05
C LEU A 348 -20.06 17.87 -26.70
N GLU A 349 -18.75 18.25 -26.62
CA GLU A 349 -18.00 18.38 -25.39
C GLU A 349 -18.47 19.56 -24.52
#